data_e782556cb90bc66bdb563c810bfcfd6c
#
_entry.id   e782556cb90bc66bdb563c810bfcfd6c
#
_cell.length_a   1.000
_cell.length_b   1.000
_cell.length_c   1.000
_cell.angle_alpha   90.00
_cell.angle_beta   90.00
_cell.angle_gamma   90.00
#
_symmetry.space_group_name_H-M   'P 1'
#
loop_
_entity.id
_entity.type
_entity.pdbx_description
1 polymer ?
#
loop_
_entity_poly.entity_id
_entity_poly.type
_entity_poly.pdbx_seq_one_letter_code
_entity_poly.pdbx_strand_id
1 'polypeptide(L)'
;AGYIARRLFPLWPEFTRMVTISGLFHDIGKAFLAGAGYSPEMLSAMKGDRTYRTHPLLGEALLRDSGIAVPEIQSFVRSHHESWNGGGFPDGLSGERIPIGARIVSVANAFVNALDVDRRSDRRADLAISTVITSALGRFDQFVVRALLASIGLYPPGSVVELSDGRSAVVLETRERDLVRPRLLVMSGLKSRREASPEIIDLRQDGSPFIKRVTDDFGTLRIPPLEATGSERGGMVFSKRRSQSATSANNQAPKHQE
;
A
#
# COMPACT_ATOMS: atom_id res chain seq x y z
N ALA A 1 3.33 -6.82 2.33
CA ALA A 1 4.19 -7.96 2.72
C ALA A 1 3.43 -9.29 2.55
N GLY A 2 2.26 -9.47 3.18
CA GLY A 2 1.50 -10.73 3.14
C GLY A 2 1.17 -11.23 1.73
N TYR A 3 0.81 -10.36 0.78
CA TYR A 3 0.58 -10.76 -0.61
C TYR A 3 1.84 -11.36 -1.27
N ILE A 4 2.99 -10.77 -1.04
CA ILE A 4 4.27 -11.28 -1.55
C ILE A 4 4.59 -12.63 -0.92
N ALA A 5 4.42 -12.76 0.40
CA ALA A 5 4.66 -14.01 1.12
C ALA A 5 3.77 -15.15 0.61
N ARG A 6 2.45 -14.90 0.47
CA ARG A 6 1.50 -15.87 -0.08
C ARG A 6 1.85 -16.29 -1.51
N ARG A 7 2.35 -15.35 -2.30
CA ARG A 7 2.80 -15.62 -3.67
C ARG A 7 4.00 -16.55 -3.73
N LEU A 8 4.98 -16.30 -2.87
CA LEU A 8 6.22 -17.09 -2.83
C LEU A 8 6.02 -18.45 -2.16
N PHE A 9 5.17 -18.51 -1.15
CA PHE A 9 4.96 -19.67 -0.29
C PHE A 9 3.48 -20.00 -0.13
N PRO A 10 2.76 -20.35 -1.22
CA PRO A 10 1.30 -20.54 -1.20
C PRO A 10 0.84 -21.67 -0.29
N LEU A 11 1.70 -22.67 -0.07
CA LEU A 11 1.41 -23.83 0.78
C LEU A 11 1.83 -23.64 2.24
N TRP A 12 2.30 -22.43 2.60
CA TRP A 12 2.75 -22.14 3.96
C TRP A 12 2.04 -20.94 4.57
N PRO A 13 0.77 -21.10 4.98
CA PRO A 13 -0.05 -19.99 5.50
C PRO A 13 0.49 -19.38 6.79
N GLU A 14 1.14 -20.18 7.65
CA GLU A 14 1.76 -19.69 8.88
C GLU A 14 2.88 -18.69 8.58
N PHE A 15 3.72 -18.98 7.58
CA PHE A 15 4.74 -18.03 7.15
C PHE A 15 4.12 -16.72 6.62
N THR A 16 3.05 -16.82 5.83
CA THR A 16 2.31 -15.65 5.36
C THR A 16 1.79 -14.81 6.52
N ARG A 17 1.28 -15.46 7.56
CA ARG A 17 0.81 -14.79 8.78
C ARG A 17 1.95 -14.09 9.50
N MET A 18 3.08 -14.76 9.73
CA MET A 18 4.26 -14.18 10.37
C MET A 18 4.77 -12.95 9.62
N VAL A 19 4.90 -13.03 8.28
CA VAL A 19 5.34 -11.89 7.45
C VAL A 19 4.33 -10.74 7.48
N THR A 20 3.03 -11.05 7.52
CA THR A 20 1.98 -10.02 7.61
C THR A 20 2.06 -9.27 8.93
N ILE A 21 2.19 -9.98 10.05
CA ILE A 21 2.36 -9.40 11.38
C ILE A 21 3.64 -8.57 11.44
N SER A 22 4.75 -9.10 10.92
CA SER A 22 6.01 -8.34 10.86
C SER A 22 5.88 -7.08 10.03
N GLY A 23 5.16 -7.12 8.90
CA GLY A 23 4.87 -5.94 8.09
C GLY A 23 4.00 -4.91 8.83
N LEU A 24 3.11 -5.33 9.74
CA LEU A 24 2.32 -4.43 10.57
C LEU A 24 3.18 -3.74 11.64
N PHE A 25 4.08 -4.49 12.26
CA PHE A 25 4.87 -4.03 13.40
C PHE A 25 6.32 -3.64 13.06
N HIS A 26 6.74 -3.65 11.77
CA HIS A 26 8.13 -3.39 11.42
C HIS A 26 8.70 -2.09 11.99
N ASP A 27 7.87 -1.06 12.09
CA ASP A 27 8.20 0.27 12.56
C ASP A 27 7.78 0.56 14.01
N ILE A 28 7.32 -0.45 14.78
CA ILE A 28 6.81 -0.26 16.14
C ILE A 28 7.83 0.40 17.07
N GLY A 29 9.13 0.16 16.85
CA GLY A 29 10.20 0.81 17.62
C GLY A 29 10.27 2.33 17.45
N LYS A 30 9.67 2.89 16.39
CA LYS A 30 9.53 4.35 16.23
C LYS A 30 8.60 4.95 17.29
N ALA A 31 7.61 4.19 17.78
CA ALA A 31 6.74 4.62 18.87
C ALA A 31 7.54 4.87 20.17
N PHE A 32 8.58 4.07 20.42
CA PHE A 32 9.49 4.30 21.54
C PHE A 32 10.28 5.61 21.37
N LEU A 33 10.78 5.87 20.16
CA LEU A 33 11.47 7.13 19.85
C LEU A 33 10.52 8.34 20.00
N ALA A 34 9.27 8.19 19.57
CA ALA A 34 8.25 9.22 19.75
C ALA A 34 7.98 9.50 21.24
N GLY A 35 7.91 8.47 22.06
CA GLY A 35 7.84 8.61 23.53
C GLY A 35 9.05 9.31 24.16
N ALA A 36 10.22 9.21 23.51
CA ALA A 36 11.43 9.94 23.88
C ALA A 36 11.51 11.38 23.31
N GLY A 37 10.43 11.89 22.71
CA GLY A 37 10.30 13.27 22.22
C GLY A 37 10.62 13.51 20.74
N TYR A 38 10.82 12.46 19.94
CA TYR A 38 11.04 12.60 18.49
C TYR A 38 9.70 12.62 17.74
N SER A 39 9.36 13.74 17.08
CA SER A 39 8.16 13.79 16.24
C SER A 39 8.30 12.94 14.95
N PRO A 40 7.19 12.55 14.28
CA PRO A 40 7.25 11.85 13.00
C PRO A 40 8.07 12.59 11.94
N GLU A 41 8.01 13.93 11.90
CA GLU A 41 8.76 14.77 10.98
C GLU A 41 10.26 14.71 11.29
N MET A 42 10.64 14.78 12.57
CA MET A 42 12.02 14.62 13.02
C MET A 42 12.55 13.24 12.62
N LEU A 43 11.81 12.17 12.90
CA LEU A 43 12.19 10.81 12.53
C LEU A 43 12.33 10.64 11.01
N SER A 44 11.47 11.30 10.23
CA SER A 44 11.57 11.30 8.77
C SER A 44 12.83 12.01 8.25
N ALA A 45 13.20 13.12 8.87
CA ALA A 45 14.42 13.86 8.54
C ALA A 45 15.71 13.12 8.96
N MET A 46 15.62 12.26 10.00
CA MET A 46 16.76 11.55 10.60
C MET A 46 17.02 10.16 10.02
N LYS A 47 16.47 9.79 8.87
CA LYS A 47 16.59 8.42 8.31
C LYS A 47 18.02 7.86 8.22
N GLY A 48 19.03 8.72 8.14
CA GLY A 48 20.45 8.33 8.16
C GLY A 48 21.11 8.32 9.54
N ASP A 49 20.46 8.88 10.56
CA ASP A 49 20.99 9.07 11.89
C ASP A 49 21.09 7.75 12.68
N ARG A 50 22.05 7.67 13.62
CA ARG A 50 22.24 6.51 14.51
C ARG A 50 20.99 6.26 15.34
N THR A 51 20.36 7.30 15.85
CA THR A 51 19.13 7.20 16.68
C THR A 51 17.99 6.58 15.88
N TYR A 52 17.75 7.05 14.65
CA TYR A 52 16.76 6.44 13.77
C TYR A 52 17.04 4.94 13.52
N ARG A 53 18.31 4.60 13.31
CA ARG A 53 18.73 3.21 13.04
C ARG A 53 18.54 2.25 14.21
N THR A 54 18.18 2.74 15.40
CA THR A 54 17.87 1.87 16.56
C THR A 54 16.46 1.32 16.56
N HIS A 55 15.50 1.90 15.78
CA HIS A 55 14.10 1.46 15.87
C HIS A 55 13.87 -0.03 15.54
N PRO A 56 14.63 -0.72 14.65
CA PRO A 56 14.43 -2.16 14.46
C PRO A 56 14.79 -2.97 15.70
N LEU A 57 15.85 -2.57 16.41
CA LEU A 57 16.26 -3.19 17.67
C LEU A 57 15.23 -2.95 18.77
N LEU A 58 14.73 -1.72 18.88
CA LEU A 58 13.67 -1.36 19.80
C LEU A 58 12.38 -2.09 19.50
N GLY A 59 12.05 -2.27 18.19
CA GLY A 59 10.88 -3.02 17.75
C GLY A 59 10.96 -4.49 18.11
N GLU A 60 12.11 -5.12 17.91
CA GLU A 60 12.38 -6.50 18.35
C GLU A 60 12.18 -6.63 19.87
N ALA A 61 12.78 -5.74 20.65
CA ALA A 61 12.66 -5.75 22.11
C ALA A 61 11.20 -5.57 22.56
N LEU A 62 10.48 -4.60 22.00
CA LEU A 62 9.07 -4.36 22.32
C LEU A 62 8.19 -5.58 22.03
N LEU A 63 8.41 -6.26 20.91
CA LEU A 63 7.65 -7.47 20.57
C LEU A 63 7.91 -8.59 21.55
N ARG A 64 9.16 -8.81 21.91
CA ARG A 64 9.55 -9.80 22.92
C ARG A 64 8.89 -9.52 24.26
N ASP A 65 8.96 -8.27 24.73
CA ASP A 65 8.46 -7.86 26.04
C ASP A 65 6.91 -7.83 26.09
N SER A 66 6.27 -7.66 24.91
CA SER A 66 4.79 -7.70 24.78
C SER A 66 4.21 -9.14 24.69
N GLY A 67 5.06 -10.17 24.83
CA GLY A 67 4.61 -11.56 24.75
C GLY A 67 4.42 -12.10 23.33
N ILE A 68 4.77 -11.34 22.28
CA ILE A 68 4.86 -11.85 20.90
C ILE A 68 6.21 -12.59 20.78
N ALA A 69 6.29 -13.74 21.45
CA ALA A 69 7.49 -14.54 21.56
C ALA A 69 7.67 -15.49 20.35
N VAL A 70 7.47 -14.98 19.13
CA VAL A 70 7.73 -15.69 17.87
C VAL A 70 9.05 -15.18 17.30
N PRO A 71 10.14 -15.97 17.40
CA PRO A 71 11.48 -15.51 17.03
C PRO A 71 11.58 -15.04 15.57
N GLU A 72 10.83 -15.66 14.68
CA GLU A 72 10.80 -15.29 13.26
C GLU A 72 10.24 -13.87 13.07
N ILE A 73 9.14 -13.52 13.75
CA ILE A 73 8.53 -12.18 13.67
C ILE A 73 9.51 -11.14 14.19
N GLN A 74 10.13 -11.41 15.34
CA GLN A 74 11.13 -10.54 15.95
C GLN A 74 12.33 -10.33 15.00
N SER A 75 12.84 -11.42 14.42
CA SER A 75 13.95 -11.37 13.46
C SER A 75 13.57 -10.60 12.19
N PHE A 76 12.35 -10.73 11.67
CA PHE A 76 11.90 -10.01 10.49
C PHE A 76 11.78 -8.51 10.77
N VAL A 77 11.27 -8.14 11.96
CA VAL A 77 11.21 -6.73 12.40
C VAL A 77 12.60 -6.16 12.61
N ARG A 78 13.53 -6.91 13.24
CA ARG A 78 14.91 -6.47 13.43
C ARG A 78 15.59 -6.19 12.09
N SER A 79 15.41 -7.07 11.09
CA SER A 79 16.24 -7.08 9.88
C SER A 79 15.59 -6.39 8.66
N HIS A 80 14.44 -5.70 8.82
CA HIS A 80 13.72 -5.13 7.67
C HIS A 80 14.43 -3.94 6.98
N HIS A 81 15.49 -3.40 7.58
CA HIS A 81 16.37 -2.40 6.99
C HIS A 81 17.73 -2.96 6.53
N GLU A 82 17.91 -4.27 6.58
CA GLU A 82 19.06 -4.89 5.95
C GLU A 82 18.99 -4.76 4.43
N SER A 83 20.14 -4.64 3.79
CA SER A 83 20.29 -4.52 2.34
C SER A 83 20.98 -5.74 1.77
N TRP A 84 20.54 -6.20 0.60
CA TRP A 84 21.09 -7.38 -0.06
C TRP A 84 22.61 -7.34 -0.21
N ASN A 85 23.17 -6.14 -0.45
CA ASN A 85 24.62 -5.91 -0.57
C ASN A 85 25.36 -5.75 0.77
N GLY A 86 24.66 -5.84 1.92
CA GLY A 86 25.27 -5.70 3.25
C GLY A 86 25.42 -4.25 3.73
N GLY A 87 24.96 -3.26 2.95
CA GLY A 87 25.00 -1.85 3.36
C GLY A 87 23.82 -1.41 4.24
N GLY A 88 23.03 -2.37 4.74
CA GLY A 88 21.88 -2.12 5.61
C GLY A 88 22.22 -1.99 7.09
N PHE A 89 21.21 -2.09 7.92
CA PHE A 89 21.31 -2.06 9.38
C PHE A 89 20.18 -2.89 10.03
N PRO A 90 20.30 -3.32 11.29
CA PRO A 90 21.33 -2.98 12.28
C PRO A 90 22.60 -3.83 12.22
N ASP A 91 22.53 -5.04 11.63
CA ASP A 91 23.58 -6.05 11.73
C ASP A 91 24.50 -6.11 10.50
N GLY A 92 24.17 -5.41 9.41
CA GLY A 92 24.92 -5.44 8.14
C GLY A 92 24.87 -6.82 7.45
N LEU A 93 23.74 -7.51 7.57
CA LEU A 93 23.53 -8.79 6.91
C LEU A 93 23.45 -8.60 5.39
N SER A 94 23.95 -9.60 4.63
CA SER A 94 23.92 -9.56 3.18
C SER A 94 23.37 -10.85 2.57
N GLY A 95 22.72 -10.74 1.42
CA GLY A 95 22.24 -11.87 0.65
C GLY A 95 21.26 -12.72 1.45
N GLU A 96 21.47 -14.04 1.39
CA GLU A 96 20.60 -15.02 2.03
C GLU A 96 20.72 -15.06 3.56
N ARG A 97 21.72 -14.41 4.14
CA ARG A 97 21.79 -14.23 5.60
C ARG A 97 20.68 -13.34 6.15
N ILE A 98 20.10 -12.49 5.31
CA ILE A 98 18.90 -11.73 5.67
C ILE A 98 17.70 -12.69 5.68
N PRO A 99 16.95 -12.82 6.78
CA PRO A 99 15.77 -13.68 6.83
C PRO A 99 14.78 -13.34 5.69
N ILE A 100 14.24 -14.37 5.03
CA ILE A 100 13.37 -14.17 3.86
C ILE A 100 12.14 -13.29 4.18
N GLY A 101 11.56 -13.40 5.38
CA GLY A 101 10.46 -12.52 5.81
C GLY A 101 10.89 -11.06 5.91
N ALA A 102 12.10 -10.78 6.39
CA ALA A 102 12.64 -9.42 6.43
C ALA A 102 12.88 -8.85 5.03
N ARG A 103 13.39 -9.68 4.08
CA ARG A 103 13.53 -9.29 2.66
C ARG A 103 12.17 -8.89 2.06
N ILE A 104 11.11 -9.66 2.37
CA ILE A 104 9.74 -9.37 1.91
C ILE A 104 9.21 -8.07 2.54
N VAL A 105 9.39 -7.88 3.84
CA VAL A 105 8.96 -6.64 4.54
C VAL A 105 9.69 -5.42 3.97
N SER A 106 11.01 -5.53 3.74
CA SER A 106 11.83 -4.46 3.17
C SER A 106 11.33 -3.98 1.80
N VAL A 107 11.07 -4.91 0.88
CA VAL A 107 10.54 -4.61 -0.46
C VAL A 107 9.13 -4.01 -0.38
N ALA A 108 8.25 -4.56 0.46
CA ALA A 108 6.91 -4.04 0.67
C ALA A 108 6.93 -2.62 1.25
N ASN A 109 7.80 -2.36 2.23
CA ASN A 109 7.97 -1.05 2.84
C ASN A 109 8.50 -0.02 1.83
N ALA A 110 9.46 -0.41 0.99
CA ALA A 110 9.97 0.46 -0.07
C ALA A 110 8.87 0.85 -1.07
N PHE A 111 8.02 -0.09 -1.46
CA PHE A 111 6.89 0.16 -2.35
C PHE A 111 5.86 1.13 -1.71
N VAL A 112 5.47 0.89 -0.46
CA VAL A 112 4.51 1.76 0.25
C VAL A 112 5.08 3.16 0.45
N ASN A 113 6.36 3.28 0.83
CA ASN A 113 7.02 4.57 0.97
C ASN A 113 7.10 5.32 -0.37
N ALA A 114 7.30 4.62 -1.48
CA ALA A 114 7.32 5.24 -2.82
C ALA A 114 5.93 5.73 -3.26
N LEU A 115 4.85 5.09 -2.79
CA LEU A 115 3.47 5.58 -2.99
C LEU A 115 3.17 6.85 -2.19
N ASP A 116 3.86 7.08 -1.06
CA ASP A 116 3.56 8.16 -0.10
C ASP A 116 4.46 9.40 -0.29
N VAL A 117 5.47 9.32 -1.18
CA VAL A 117 6.45 10.41 -1.40
C VAL A 117 5.78 11.70 -1.89
N ASP A 118 4.64 11.60 -2.58
CA ASP A 118 3.87 12.77 -3.01
C ASP A 118 2.53 12.85 -2.27
N ARG A 119 2.54 13.44 -1.08
CA ARG A 119 1.31 13.78 -0.32
C ARG A 119 0.35 14.73 -1.08
N ARG A 120 0.67 15.10 -2.32
CA ARG A 120 -0.10 16.01 -3.19
C ARG A 120 -0.80 15.24 -4.29
N SER A 121 -1.81 14.48 -3.95
CA SER A 121 -2.86 13.92 -4.81
C SER A 121 -2.56 12.62 -5.57
N ASP A 122 -1.34 12.23 -5.87
CA ASP A 122 -1.12 11.22 -6.92
C ASP A 122 -0.37 10.00 -6.40
N ARG A 123 -1.10 9.07 -5.80
CA ARG A 123 -0.57 7.74 -5.42
C ARG A 123 -0.33 6.89 -6.68
N ARG A 124 0.67 7.24 -7.44
CA ARG A 124 1.01 6.55 -8.68
C ARG A 124 1.78 5.26 -8.40
N ALA A 125 1.07 4.16 -8.47
CA ALA A 125 1.64 2.83 -8.22
C ALA A 125 2.67 2.42 -9.29
N ASP A 126 2.53 2.88 -10.53
CA ASP A 126 3.51 2.67 -11.60
C ASP A 126 4.86 3.36 -11.30
N LEU A 127 4.83 4.58 -10.75
CA LEU A 127 6.05 5.27 -10.32
C LEU A 127 6.67 4.60 -9.09
N ALA A 128 5.85 4.16 -8.13
CA ALA A 128 6.34 3.42 -6.97
C ALA A 128 7.01 2.10 -7.39
N ILE A 129 6.42 1.38 -8.33
CA ILE A 129 7.02 0.17 -8.92
C ILE A 129 8.35 0.50 -9.59
N SER A 130 8.38 1.53 -10.45
CA SER A 130 9.60 1.98 -11.13
C SER A 130 10.70 2.34 -10.12
N THR A 131 10.34 3.05 -9.04
CA THR A 131 11.26 3.40 -7.96
C THR A 131 11.81 2.15 -7.26
N VAL A 132 10.97 1.17 -6.96
CA VAL A 132 11.43 -0.09 -6.35
C VAL A 132 12.35 -0.84 -7.29
N ILE A 133 12.03 -0.95 -8.59
CA ILE A 133 12.86 -1.64 -9.59
C ILE A 133 14.23 -0.96 -9.73
N THR A 134 14.27 0.37 -9.86
CA THR A 134 15.53 1.12 -10.00
C THR A 134 16.38 1.07 -8.73
N SER A 135 15.73 1.09 -7.55
CA SER A 135 16.41 0.96 -6.26
C SER A 135 16.84 -0.48 -5.95
N ALA A 136 16.34 -1.47 -6.71
CA ALA A 136 16.56 -2.89 -6.42
C ALA A 136 18.00 -3.34 -6.67
N LEU A 137 18.74 -2.61 -7.52
CA LEU A 137 20.11 -3.00 -7.85
C LEU A 137 21.00 -2.94 -6.60
N GLY A 138 21.33 -4.13 -6.09
CA GLY A 138 22.17 -4.32 -4.91
C GLY A 138 21.47 -4.09 -3.57
N ARG A 139 20.29 -3.49 -3.51
CA ARG A 139 19.59 -3.20 -2.25
C ARG A 139 18.58 -4.27 -1.85
N PHE A 140 17.81 -4.77 -2.81
CA PHE A 140 16.75 -5.75 -2.56
C PHE A 140 17.04 -7.09 -3.21
N ASP A 141 16.44 -8.13 -2.63
CA ASP A 141 16.41 -9.45 -3.23
C ASP A 141 15.56 -9.42 -4.50
N GLN A 142 16.18 -9.72 -5.65
CA GLN A 142 15.52 -9.71 -6.96
C GLN A 142 14.38 -10.73 -7.06
N PHE A 143 14.49 -11.85 -6.32
CA PHE A 143 13.42 -12.84 -6.25
C PHE A 143 12.16 -12.26 -5.59
N VAL A 144 12.33 -11.51 -4.50
CA VAL A 144 11.23 -10.85 -3.80
C VAL A 144 10.65 -9.70 -4.63
N VAL A 145 11.50 -8.91 -5.31
CA VAL A 145 11.03 -7.84 -6.21
C VAL A 145 10.18 -8.40 -7.34
N ARG A 146 10.60 -9.50 -7.97
CA ARG A 146 9.78 -10.20 -8.99
C ARG A 146 8.45 -10.68 -8.42
N ALA A 147 8.44 -11.18 -7.19
CA ALA A 147 7.21 -11.61 -6.53
C ALA A 147 6.27 -10.43 -6.21
N LEU A 148 6.80 -9.26 -5.84
CA LEU A 148 6.02 -8.03 -5.72
C LEU A 148 5.33 -7.72 -7.04
N LEU A 149 6.09 -7.63 -8.15
CA LEU A 149 5.54 -7.34 -9.48
C LEU A 149 4.47 -8.35 -9.90
N ALA A 150 4.73 -9.64 -9.66
CA ALA A 150 3.77 -10.69 -9.96
C ALA A 150 2.51 -10.64 -9.08
N SER A 151 2.58 -10.00 -7.90
CA SER A 151 1.47 -9.90 -6.95
C SER A 151 0.53 -8.72 -7.24
N ILE A 152 1.08 -7.59 -7.72
CA ILE A 152 0.33 -6.34 -7.90
C ILE A 152 0.18 -5.94 -9.37
N GLY A 153 0.96 -6.54 -10.28
CA GLY A 153 1.01 -6.15 -11.70
C GLY A 153 1.77 -4.84 -11.94
N LEU A 154 1.90 -4.47 -13.20
CA LEU A 154 2.48 -3.18 -13.59
C LEU A 154 1.45 -2.05 -13.40
N TYR A 155 0.18 -2.38 -13.54
CA TYR A 155 -0.95 -1.49 -13.31
C TYR A 155 -1.81 -2.07 -12.19
N PRO A 156 -1.57 -1.69 -10.93
CA PRO A 156 -2.32 -2.22 -9.80
C PRO A 156 -3.82 -1.92 -9.88
N PRO A 157 -4.68 -2.76 -9.30
CA PRO A 157 -6.10 -2.47 -9.19
C PRO A 157 -6.36 -1.11 -8.55
N GLY A 158 -7.28 -0.34 -9.16
CA GLY A 158 -7.58 1.04 -8.78
C GLY A 158 -6.76 2.10 -9.54
N SER A 159 -5.73 1.73 -10.31
CA SER A 159 -5.03 2.69 -11.18
C SER A 159 -5.97 3.22 -12.26
N VAL A 160 -5.94 4.53 -12.51
CA VAL A 160 -6.64 5.15 -13.64
C VAL A 160 -5.71 5.23 -14.83
N VAL A 161 -6.18 4.81 -15.98
CA VAL A 161 -5.38 4.74 -17.21
C VAL A 161 -6.09 5.41 -18.38
N GLU A 162 -5.31 6.03 -19.27
CA GLU A 162 -5.75 6.49 -20.59
C GLU A 162 -5.41 5.39 -21.60
N LEU A 163 -6.40 5.01 -22.41
CA LEU A 163 -6.25 4.02 -23.46
C LEU A 163 -5.82 4.65 -24.79
N SER A 164 -5.32 3.84 -25.71
CA SER A 164 -4.88 4.29 -27.04
C SER A 164 -5.99 4.90 -27.88
N ASP A 165 -7.24 4.56 -27.61
CA ASP A 165 -8.45 5.09 -28.25
C ASP A 165 -8.98 6.35 -27.55
N GLY A 166 -8.27 6.88 -26.55
CA GLY A 166 -8.62 8.11 -25.82
C GLY A 166 -9.62 7.92 -24.69
N ARG A 167 -10.10 6.69 -24.42
CA ARG A 167 -10.97 6.41 -23.29
C ARG A 167 -10.16 6.37 -22.00
N SER A 168 -10.79 6.75 -20.87
CA SER A 168 -10.24 6.53 -19.53
C SER A 168 -10.85 5.29 -18.92
N ALA A 169 -10.06 4.55 -18.15
CA ALA A 169 -10.51 3.33 -17.50
C ALA A 169 -9.83 3.15 -16.13
N VAL A 170 -10.48 2.38 -15.27
CA VAL A 170 -9.92 1.96 -13.99
C VAL A 170 -9.50 0.49 -14.08
N VAL A 171 -8.31 0.18 -13.60
CA VAL A 171 -7.84 -1.20 -13.50
C VAL A 171 -8.65 -1.94 -12.44
N LEU A 172 -9.33 -3.01 -12.84
CA LEU A 172 -10.11 -3.88 -11.95
C LEU A 172 -9.24 -4.97 -11.35
N GLU A 173 -8.52 -5.67 -12.20
CA GLU A 173 -7.66 -6.78 -11.79
C GLU A 173 -6.48 -6.95 -12.74
N THR A 174 -5.34 -7.36 -12.17
CA THR A 174 -4.17 -7.82 -12.90
C THR A 174 -4.07 -9.33 -12.81
N ARG A 175 -3.51 -9.96 -13.86
CA ARG A 175 -3.38 -11.41 -13.92
C ARG A 175 -1.93 -11.84 -13.83
N GLU A 176 -1.70 -12.93 -13.15
CA GLU A 176 -0.36 -13.44 -12.82
C GLU A 176 0.59 -13.65 -14.01
N ARG A 177 0.04 -14.00 -15.17
CA ARG A 177 0.83 -14.31 -16.38
C ARG A 177 0.86 -13.18 -17.40
N ASP A 178 0.14 -12.07 -17.13
CA ASP A 178 0.07 -10.95 -18.03
C ASP A 178 -0.06 -9.64 -17.25
N LEU A 179 1.08 -9.12 -16.85
CA LEU A 179 1.17 -7.94 -15.98
C LEU A 179 0.86 -6.62 -16.69
N VAL A 180 0.81 -6.64 -18.04
CA VAL A 180 0.65 -5.43 -18.87
C VAL A 180 -0.74 -5.32 -19.51
N ARG A 181 -1.55 -6.39 -19.50
CA ARG A 181 -2.90 -6.43 -20.07
C ARG A 181 -3.96 -6.76 -19.02
N PRO A 182 -4.24 -5.82 -18.10
CA PRO A 182 -5.24 -6.01 -17.05
C PRO A 182 -6.68 -6.02 -17.62
N ARG A 183 -7.64 -6.38 -16.75
CA ARG A 183 -9.05 -6.07 -16.97
C ARG A 183 -9.36 -4.67 -16.47
N LEU A 184 -10.12 -3.94 -17.25
CA LEU A 184 -10.42 -2.53 -17.04
C LEU A 184 -11.93 -2.30 -16.97
N LEU A 185 -12.33 -1.36 -16.14
CA LEU A 185 -13.65 -0.72 -16.19
C LEU A 185 -13.51 0.59 -16.96
N VAL A 186 -14.13 0.66 -18.13
CA VAL A 186 -14.12 1.88 -18.94
C VAL A 186 -15.02 2.92 -18.31
N MET A 187 -14.48 4.11 -18.18
CA MET A 187 -15.21 5.25 -17.66
C MET A 187 -15.84 6.00 -18.82
N SER A 188 -17.17 6.02 -18.87
CA SER A 188 -17.90 6.77 -19.89
C SER A 188 -17.64 8.25 -19.71
N GLY A 189 -17.06 8.90 -20.71
CA GLY A 189 -16.81 10.35 -20.68
C GLY A 189 -18.09 11.15 -20.52
N LEU A 190 -18.04 12.25 -19.78
CA LEU A 190 -19.12 13.18 -19.44
C LEU A 190 -19.85 13.82 -20.66
N LYS A 191 -19.47 13.47 -21.90
CA LYS A 191 -20.07 14.07 -23.11
C LYS A 191 -21.39 13.45 -23.54
N SER A 192 -21.82 12.35 -22.93
CA SER A 192 -23.08 11.71 -23.25
C SER A 192 -23.89 11.45 -21.98
N ARG A 193 -24.93 12.22 -21.77
CA ARG A 193 -25.91 12.12 -20.66
C ARG A 193 -26.86 10.92 -20.77
N ARG A 194 -26.58 9.95 -21.65
CA ARG A 194 -27.32 8.71 -21.75
C ARG A 194 -26.59 7.62 -20.99
N GLU A 195 -27.32 6.93 -20.15
CA GLU A 195 -26.96 5.78 -19.33
C GLU A 195 -26.06 4.78 -20.08
N ALA A 196 -24.76 5.02 -20.09
CA ALA A 196 -23.82 4.04 -20.57
C ALA A 196 -23.58 3.06 -19.44
N SER A 197 -24.01 1.82 -19.63
CA SER A 197 -23.65 0.73 -18.74
C SER A 197 -22.13 0.63 -18.62
N PRO A 198 -21.59 0.34 -17.44
CA PRO A 198 -20.16 0.20 -17.27
C PRO A 198 -19.63 -0.92 -18.17
N GLU A 199 -18.70 -0.57 -19.04
CA GLU A 199 -18.07 -1.51 -19.96
C GLU A 199 -16.82 -2.10 -19.31
N ILE A 200 -16.74 -3.43 -19.20
CA ILE A 200 -15.54 -4.12 -18.75
C ILE A 200 -14.81 -4.67 -19.97
N ILE A 201 -13.55 -4.26 -20.15
CA ILE A 201 -12.67 -4.76 -21.21
C ILE A 201 -11.55 -5.61 -20.62
N ASP A 202 -11.25 -6.72 -21.31
CA ASP A 202 -10.05 -7.52 -21.07
C ASP A 202 -9.04 -7.18 -22.17
N LEU A 203 -7.94 -6.52 -21.82
CA LEU A 203 -6.93 -6.07 -22.80
C LEU A 203 -6.20 -7.21 -23.53
N ARG A 204 -6.46 -8.45 -23.16
CA ARG A 204 -5.92 -9.63 -23.87
C ARG A 204 -6.72 -10.03 -25.09
N GLN A 205 -7.95 -9.52 -25.24
CA GLN A 205 -8.77 -9.79 -26.42
C GLN A 205 -8.17 -9.10 -27.63
N ASP A 206 -8.19 -9.79 -28.76
CA ASP A 206 -7.71 -9.24 -30.03
C ASP A 206 -8.50 -7.97 -30.39
N GLY A 207 -7.78 -6.96 -30.87
CA GLY A 207 -8.34 -5.65 -31.15
C GLY A 207 -8.60 -4.74 -29.97
N SER A 208 -8.28 -5.17 -28.73
CA SER A 208 -8.38 -4.32 -27.56
C SER A 208 -7.40 -3.15 -27.66
N PRO A 209 -7.76 -1.97 -27.11
CA PRO A 209 -6.82 -0.86 -26.97
C PRO A 209 -5.68 -1.23 -26.01
N PHE A 210 -4.56 -0.51 -26.08
CA PHE A 210 -3.49 -0.64 -25.11
C PHE A 210 -3.50 0.56 -24.14
N ILE A 211 -2.87 0.39 -22.96
CA ILE A 211 -2.68 1.46 -21.99
C ILE A 211 -1.61 2.41 -22.53
N LYS A 212 -1.99 3.66 -22.79
CA LYS A 212 -1.10 4.71 -23.28
C LYS A 212 -0.32 5.33 -22.15
N ARG A 213 -0.99 5.60 -21.02
CA ARG A 213 -0.37 6.16 -19.79
C ARG A 213 -1.26 5.92 -18.58
N VAL A 214 -0.65 5.96 -17.40
CA VAL A 214 -1.38 6.10 -16.15
C VAL A 214 -1.69 7.59 -15.94
N THR A 215 -2.89 7.90 -15.51
CA THR A 215 -3.34 9.26 -15.26
C THR A 215 -3.80 9.41 -13.82
N ASP A 216 -3.59 10.59 -13.28
CA ASP A 216 -4.02 10.96 -11.93
C ASP A 216 -5.33 11.72 -11.96
N ASP A 217 -5.78 12.06 -13.17
CA ASP A 217 -6.98 12.85 -13.37
C ASP A 217 -8.23 11.99 -13.13
N PHE A 218 -8.63 11.96 -11.88
CA PHE A 218 -9.97 11.53 -11.49
C PHE A 218 -11.04 12.53 -11.97
N GLY A 219 -10.70 13.52 -12.79
CA GLY A 219 -11.53 14.61 -13.23
C GLY A 219 -12.99 14.23 -13.31
N THR A 220 -13.82 14.72 -12.41
CA THR A 220 -15.29 14.52 -12.32
C THR A 220 -15.82 13.10 -12.58
N LEU A 221 -15.02 12.08 -12.35
CA LEU A 221 -15.35 10.66 -12.54
C LEU A 221 -16.39 10.23 -11.50
N ARG A 222 -17.64 10.12 -11.92
CA ARG A 222 -18.66 9.38 -11.17
C ARG A 222 -18.52 7.91 -11.50
N ILE A 223 -18.04 7.12 -10.54
CA ILE A 223 -18.15 5.66 -10.62
C ILE A 223 -19.63 5.33 -10.54
N PRO A 224 -20.25 4.77 -11.59
CA PRO A 224 -21.63 4.32 -11.50
C PRO A 224 -21.69 3.21 -10.41
N PRO A 225 -22.78 3.13 -9.64
CA PRO A 225 -22.94 2.04 -8.69
C PRO A 225 -22.90 0.72 -9.48
N LEU A 226 -22.04 -0.20 -9.06
CA LEU A 226 -22.06 -1.58 -9.54
C LEU A 226 -23.40 -2.16 -9.12
N GLU A 227 -24.34 -2.28 -10.04
CA GLU A 227 -25.53 -3.10 -9.81
C GLU A 227 -25.05 -4.52 -9.58
N ALA A 228 -25.31 -5.02 -8.37
CA ALA A 228 -25.07 -6.40 -8.03
C ALA A 228 -25.95 -7.24 -8.97
N THR A 229 -25.35 -7.81 -10.00
CA THR A 229 -26.01 -8.84 -10.81
C THR A 229 -26.32 -10.01 -9.87
N GLY A 230 -27.62 -10.20 -9.67
CA GLY A 230 -28.29 -10.98 -8.69
C GLY A 230 -27.67 -12.31 -8.29
N SER A 231 -27.65 -12.52 -7.01
CA SER A 231 -28.17 -13.69 -6.33
C SER A 231 -27.86 -13.62 -4.82
N GLU A 232 -28.93 -13.45 -4.08
CA GLU A 232 -29.21 -13.97 -2.75
C GLU A 232 -28.42 -13.60 -1.51
N ARG A 233 -29.09 -12.79 -0.68
CA ARG A 233 -29.24 -12.87 0.80
C ARG A 233 -27.99 -12.68 1.67
N GLY A 234 -27.94 -11.51 2.28
CA GLY A 234 -27.10 -11.22 3.45
C GLY A 234 -26.95 -9.71 3.66
N GLY A 235 -28.02 -9.03 4.05
CA GLY A 235 -28.03 -7.57 4.22
C GLY A 235 -27.14 -7.12 5.37
N MET A 236 -26.23 -6.21 5.07
CA MET A 236 -25.65 -5.31 6.07
C MET A 236 -25.89 -3.87 5.59
N VAL A 237 -26.92 -3.26 6.16
CA VAL A 237 -27.33 -1.87 5.89
C VAL A 237 -26.42 -0.95 6.69
N PHE A 238 -25.52 -0.25 6.03
CA PHE A 238 -24.82 0.89 6.64
C PHE A 238 -25.69 2.14 6.55
N SER A 239 -26.37 2.47 7.67
CA SER A 239 -27.09 3.72 7.84
C SER A 239 -26.13 4.90 7.97
N LYS A 240 -26.15 5.81 7.00
CA LYS A 240 -25.51 7.13 7.12
C LYS A 240 -26.32 7.97 8.10
N ARG A 241 -25.79 8.25 9.27
CA ARG A 241 -26.27 9.36 10.11
C ARG A 241 -25.83 10.66 9.48
N ARG A 242 -26.80 11.43 8.99
CA ARG A 242 -26.65 12.85 8.68
C ARG A 242 -26.46 13.60 9.99
N SER A 243 -25.36 14.32 10.13
CA SER A 243 -25.19 15.38 11.10
C SER A 243 -25.98 16.60 10.61
N GLN A 244 -27.07 16.93 11.26
CA GLN A 244 -27.74 18.21 11.09
C GLN A 244 -27.01 19.26 11.96
N SER A 245 -26.57 20.31 11.31
CA SER A 245 -26.14 21.55 11.91
C SER A 245 -27.37 22.24 12.55
N ALA A 246 -27.28 22.58 13.81
CA ALA A 246 -28.20 23.52 14.45
C ALA A 246 -27.42 24.79 14.77
N THR A 247 -27.82 25.83 14.07
CA THR A 247 -27.43 27.22 14.28
C THR A 247 -28.40 27.89 15.28
N SER A 248 -27.87 28.90 15.96
CA SER A 248 -28.53 30.04 16.61
C SER A 248 -28.98 29.82 18.05
N ALA A 249 -28.46 30.63 18.83
CA ALA A 249 -28.71 31.99 19.25
C ALA A 249 -29.17 32.07 20.70
N ASN A 250 -28.57 32.94 21.35
CA ASN A 250 -29.05 34.00 22.25
C ASN A 250 -28.66 33.90 23.74
N ASN A 251 -27.72 34.71 24.10
CA ASN A 251 -27.86 35.86 24.98
C ASN A 251 -28.48 35.61 26.36
N GLN A 252 -27.71 35.75 27.40
CA GLN A 252 -27.91 36.70 28.51
C GLN A 252 -27.05 36.32 29.71
N ALA A 253 -26.17 37.24 30.07
CA ALA A 253 -25.61 37.30 31.40
C ALA A 253 -26.68 37.70 32.42
N PRO A 254 -26.49 37.35 33.67
CA PRO A 254 -26.58 38.41 34.69
C PRO A 254 -25.36 38.49 35.62
N LYS A 255 -25.15 39.70 36.03
CA LYS A 255 -24.25 40.20 37.05
C LYS A 255 -24.69 39.76 38.47
N HIS A 256 -23.73 39.91 39.35
CA HIS A 256 -23.78 40.23 40.79
C HIS A 256 -23.49 39.10 41.76
N GLN A 257 -22.51 39.44 42.52
CA GLN A 257 -22.39 39.63 44.02
C GLN A 257 -22.25 38.30 44.77
N GLU A 258 -21.28 38.09 45.49
CA GLU A 258 -20.44 38.72 46.54
C GLU A 258 -19.11 38.04 46.60
#